data_8383be2b77f6683f9defc87246eae349
#
_entry.id   8383be2b77f6683f9defc87246eae349
#
_cell.length_a   1.000
_cell.length_b   1.000
_cell.length_c   1.000
_cell.angle_alpha   90.00
_cell.angle_beta   90.00
_cell.angle_gamma   90.00
#
_symmetry.space_group_name_H-M   'P 1'
#
loop_
_entity.id
_entity.type
_entity.pdbx_description
1 polymer ?
#
loop_
_entity_poly.entity_id
_entity_poly.type
_entity_poly.pdbx_seq_one_letter_code
_entity_poly.pdbx_strand_id
1 'polypeptide(L)'
;MLVVSETVVLVVAIVVAALTSTADDWDPPALVALLLGLALATDWFAVSHGGQRISGSFLALVLAAALLGPAPATAIGIAAVLFDQVRARNPLPRLIANLAAFATFPLVGGLIIDAADVAPESAAFPLLVFATFLLTNFLNFLMIGGHHAYETRTPLADGFRRIFVPVLPSEVLSAVLCALVATFYARTGVAAIALMLFVLLTFQYLLRELLLSRERAERLAELEPGEAC
;
A
#
# COMPACT_ATOMS: atom_id res chain seq x y z
N MET A 1 9.20 -11.95 -21.70
CA MET A 1 9.69 -12.74 -20.53
C MET A 1 9.19 -12.14 -19.22
N LEU A 2 9.28 -10.82 -18.98
CA LEU A 2 8.87 -10.19 -17.71
C LEU A 2 7.40 -10.46 -17.36
N VAL A 3 6.45 -10.23 -18.28
CA VAL A 3 5.02 -10.49 -18.05
C VAL A 3 4.74 -11.95 -17.67
N VAL A 4 5.47 -12.91 -18.23
CA VAL A 4 5.32 -14.32 -17.89
C VAL A 4 5.79 -14.59 -16.46
N SER A 5 6.94 -14.02 -16.05
CA SER A 5 7.42 -14.17 -14.67
C SER A 5 6.48 -13.52 -13.64
N GLU A 6 5.94 -12.35 -13.95
CA GLU A 6 4.95 -11.67 -13.11
C GLU A 6 3.63 -12.44 -13.01
N THR A 7 3.18 -13.05 -14.13
CA THR A 7 2.00 -13.93 -14.10
C THR A 7 2.25 -15.16 -13.22
N VAL A 8 3.44 -15.76 -13.32
CA VAL A 8 3.80 -16.90 -12.43
C VAL A 8 3.80 -16.47 -10.96
N VAL A 9 4.41 -15.32 -10.64
CA VAL A 9 4.40 -14.77 -9.27
C VAL A 9 2.97 -14.55 -8.77
N LEU A 10 2.11 -13.94 -9.60
CA LEU A 10 0.70 -13.73 -9.25
C LEU A 10 -0.03 -15.05 -8.97
N VAL A 11 0.13 -16.04 -9.84
CA VAL A 11 -0.50 -17.37 -9.66
C VAL A 11 0.00 -18.03 -8.38
N VAL A 12 1.31 -18.01 -8.13
CA VAL A 12 1.91 -18.55 -6.90
C VAL A 12 1.36 -17.84 -5.68
N ALA A 13 1.28 -16.50 -5.70
CA ALA A 13 0.72 -15.73 -4.58
C ALA A 13 -0.74 -16.10 -4.30
N ILE A 14 -1.57 -16.23 -5.34
CA ILE A 14 -2.98 -16.64 -5.18
C ILE A 14 -3.08 -18.07 -4.62
N VAL A 15 -2.28 -19.00 -5.13
CA VAL A 15 -2.29 -20.39 -4.66
C VAL A 15 -1.84 -20.46 -3.19
N VAL A 16 -0.76 -19.77 -2.82
CA VAL A 16 -0.29 -19.75 -1.43
C VAL A 16 -1.35 -19.11 -0.52
N ALA A 17 -1.93 -17.98 -0.90
CA ALA A 17 -3.00 -17.35 -0.14
C ALA A 17 -4.21 -18.30 0.05
N ALA A 18 -4.60 -19.04 -0.99
CA ALA A 18 -5.70 -20.01 -0.90
C ALA A 18 -5.36 -21.20 0.01
N LEU A 19 -4.11 -21.67 0.00
CA LEU A 19 -3.67 -22.80 0.83
C LEU A 19 -3.48 -22.41 2.30
N THR A 20 -3.17 -21.16 2.59
CA THR A 20 -3.02 -20.64 3.97
C THR A 20 -4.32 -20.08 4.55
N SER A 21 -5.37 -19.92 3.72
CA SER A 21 -6.65 -19.35 4.14
C SER A 21 -7.42 -20.27 5.07
N THR A 22 -7.85 -19.71 6.20
CA THR A 22 -8.79 -20.34 7.12
C THR A 22 -10.09 -19.55 7.19
N ALA A 23 -11.17 -20.14 7.73
CA ALA A 23 -12.44 -19.42 7.89
C ALA A 23 -12.30 -18.26 8.90
N ASP A 24 -11.45 -18.43 9.90
CA ASP A 24 -11.22 -17.46 10.98
C ASP A 24 -10.53 -16.20 10.48
N ASP A 25 -9.72 -16.27 9.41
CA ASP A 25 -9.05 -15.11 8.80
C ASP A 25 -10.07 -14.08 8.28
N TRP A 26 -11.30 -14.50 7.96
CA TRP A 26 -12.35 -13.65 7.41
C TRP A 26 -13.31 -13.10 8.46
N ASP A 27 -13.01 -13.33 9.74
CA ASP A 27 -13.81 -12.85 10.87
C ASP A 27 -13.05 -11.78 11.69
N PRO A 28 -13.67 -10.66 12.04
CA PRO A 28 -15.05 -10.27 11.72
C PRO A 28 -15.18 -9.69 10.30
N PRO A 29 -16.24 -10.01 9.55
CA PRO A 29 -16.44 -9.55 8.18
C PRO A 29 -16.55 -8.02 8.08
N ALA A 30 -16.94 -7.36 9.16
CA ALA A 30 -16.94 -5.91 9.26
C ALA A 30 -15.52 -5.32 9.11
N LEU A 31 -14.49 -5.98 9.65
CA LEU A 31 -13.10 -5.56 9.52
C LEU A 31 -12.62 -5.74 8.08
N VAL A 32 -12.94 -6.87 7.46
CA VAL A 32 -12.62 -7.13 6.04
C VAL A 32 -13.24 -6.05 5.15
N ALA A 33 -14.53 -5.76 5.31
CA ALA A 33 -15.24 -4.72 4.56
C ALA A 33 -14.66 -3.32 4.80
N LEU A 34 -14.26 -3.04 6.04
CA LEU A 34 -13.67 -1.77 6.44
C LEU A 34 -12.30 -1.55 5.79
N LEU A 35 -11.41 -2.54 5.84
CA LEU A 35 -10.08 -2.46 5.26
C LEU A 35 -10.11 -2.46 3.72
N LEU A 36 -11.03 -3.22 3.12
CA LEU A 36 -11.30 -3.13 1.69
C LEU A 36 -11.80 -1.72 1.32
N GLY A 37 -12.79 -1.20 2.05
CA GLY A 37 -13.30 0.16 1.83
C GLY A 37 -12.21 1.23 1.97
N LEU A 38 -11.30 1.07 2.94
CA LEU A 38 -10.15 1.95 3.12
C LEU A 38 -9.20 1.88 1.92
N ALA A 39 -8.84 0.67 1.47
CA ALA A 39 -7.97 0.48 0.32
C ALA A 39 -8.55 1.16 -0.93
N LEU A 40 -9.83 0.93 -1.21
CA LEU A 40 -10.53 1.52 -2.36
C LEU A 40 -10.67 3.05 -2.24
N ALA A 41 -11.00 3.56 -1.06
CA ALA A 41 -11.15 5.01 -0.83
C ALA A 41 -9.81 5.74 -0.99
N THR A 42 -8.72 5.18 -0.48
CA THR A 42 -7.39 5.79 -0.59
C THR A 42 -6.87 5.77 -2.03
N ASP A 43 -7.20 4.75 -2.81
CA ASP A 43 -6.93 4.73 -4.25
C ASP A 43 -7.77 5.74 -5.02
N TRP A 44 -9.00 5.98 -4.57
CA TRP A 44 -9.84 7.03 -5.16
C TRP A 44 -9.24 8.43 -4.99
N PHE A 45 -8.63 8.71 -3.84
CA PHE A 45 -7.97 9.98 -3.53
C PHE A 45 -6.51 10.05 -3.94
N ALA A 46 -5.95 9.00 -4.57
CA ALA A 46 -4.57 8.96 -4.99
C ALA A 46 -4.21 10.15 -5.91
N VAL A 47 -3.06 10.76 -5.65
CA VAL A 47 -2.53 11.89 -6.41
C VAL A 47 -1.35 11.42 -7.25
N SER A 48 -1.29 11.88 -8.50
CA SER A 48 -0.12 11.64 -9.35
C SER A 48 0.85 12.80 -9.20
N HIS A 49 2.05 12.54 -8.68
CA HIS A 49 3.12 13.53 -8.56
C HIS A 49 4.39 12.98 -9.22
N GLY A 50 5.01 13.76 -10.11
CA GLY A 50 6.23 13.34 -10.80
C GLY A 50 6.08 12.08 -11.67
N GLY A 51 4.87 11.79 -12.18
CA GLY A 51 4.60 10.57 -12.96
C GLY A 51 4.36 9.33 -12.11
N GLN A 52 4.38 9.46 -10.79
CA GLN A 52 4.05 8.37 -9.85
C GLN A 52 2.75 8.64 -9.13
N ARG A 53 2.02 7.56 -8.84
CA ARG A 53 0.77 7.61 -8.10
C ARG A 53 1.05 7.29 -6.64
N ILE A 54 0.79 8.26 -5.76
CA ILE A 54 0.90 8.10 -4.31
C ILE A 54 -0.49 7.72 -3.81
N SER A 55 -0.63 6.49 -3.33
CA SER A 55 -1.86 5.96 -2.76
C SER A 55 -1.63 5.51 -1.32
N GLY A 56 -2.63 5.71 -0.47
CA GLY A 56 -2.61 5.19 0.91
C GLY A 56 -3.10 3.74 1.03
N SER A 57 -3.41 3.07 -0.08
CA SER A 57 -3.87 1.67 -0.07
C SER A 57 -2.85 0.72 0.54
N PHE A 58 -1.55 1.05 0.43
CA PHE A 58 -0.48 0.27 1.03
C PHE A 58 -0.66 0.10 2.54
N LEU A 59 -1.00 1.17 3.26
CA LEU A 59 -1.26 1.12 4.71
C LEU A 59 -2.44 0.19 5.03
N ALA A 60 -3.53 0.28 4.25
CA ALA A 60 -4.70 -0.59 4.43
C ALA A 60 -4.34 -2.07 4.24
N LEU A 61 -3.47 -2.38 3.25
CA LEU A 61 -3.05 -3.74 2.96
C LEU A 61 -2.12 -4.31 4.03
N VAL A 62 -1.21 -3.51 4.60
CA VAL A 62 -0.38 -3.97 5.72
C VAL A 62 -1.22 -4.14 6.99
N LEU A 63 -2.21 -3.28 7.23
CA LEU A 63 -3.17 -3.50 8.32
C LEU A 63 -3.98 -4.78 8.10
N ALA A 64 -4.43 -5.06 6.88
CA ALA A 64 -5.12 -6.31 6.56
C ALA A 64 -4.21 -7.53 6.82
N ALA A 65 -2.95 -7.46 6.41
CA ALA A 65 -1.96 -8.50 6.68
C ALA A 65 -1.72 -8.71 8.19
N ALA A 66 -1.72 -7.64 8.98
CA ALA A 66 -1.49 -7.69 10.42
C ALA A 66 -2.69 -8.15 11.24
N LEU A 67 -3.91 -7.89 10.77
CA LEU A 67 -5.14 -8.08 11.55
C LEU A 67 -6.02 -9.22 11.05
N LEU A 68 -5.90 -9.59 9.78
CA LEU A 68 -6.71 -10.63 9.13
C LEU A 68 -5.85 -11.80 8.59
N GLY A 69 -4.52 -11.59 8.50
CA GLY A 69 -3.63 -12.59 7.93
C GLY A 69 -3.45 -12.51 6.41
N PRO A 70 -2.70 -13.47 5.82
CA PRO A 70 -2.20 -13.39 4.46
C PRO A 70 -3.28 -13.46 3.38
N ALA A 71 -4.29 -14.32 3.56
CA ALA A 71 -5.29 -14.58 2.53
C ALA A 71 -6.24 -13.40 2.29
N PRO A 72 -6.90 -12.82 3.33
CA PRO A 72 -7.74 -11.63 3.14
C PRO A 72 -6.93 -10.41 2.66
N ALA A 73 -5.71 -10.22 3.16
CA ALA A 73 -4.86 -9.12 2.72
C ALA A 73 -4.53 -9.20 1.23
N THR A 74 -4.20 -10.42 0.74
CA THR A 74 -3.98 -10.68 -0.68
C THR A 74 -5.23 -10.40 -1.52
N ALA A 75 -6.40 -10.86 -1.06
CA ALA A 75 -7.66 -10.65 -1.76
C ALA A 75 -8.03 -9.16 -1.85
N ILE A 76 -7.84 -8.40 -0.75
CA ILE A 76 -8.04 -6.95 -0.72
C ILE A 76 -7.07 -6.24 -1.69
N GLY A 77 -5.80 -6.68 -1.74
CA GLY A 77 -4.81 -6.12 -2.66
C GLY A 77 -5.19 -6.33 -4.13
N ILE A 78 -5.62 -7.54 -4.49
CA ILE A 78 -6.11 -7.84 -5.84
C ILE A 78 -7.35 -7.00 -6.17
N ALA A 79 -8.31 -6.92 -5.23
CA ALA A 79 -9.52 -6.13 -5.43
C ALA A 79 -9.23 -4.64 -5.62
N ALA A 80 -8.28 -4.07 -4.88
CA ALA A 80 -7.85 -2.67 -5.03
C ALA A 80 -7.28 -2.41 -6.43
N VAL A 81 -6.40 -3.27 -6.93
CA VAL A 81 -5.83 -3.13 -8.30
C VAL A 81 -6.91 -3.28 -9.37
N LEU A 82 -7.83 -4.22 -9.23
CA LEU A 82 -8.93 -4.41 -10.19
C LEU A 82 -9.88 -3.21 -10.19
N PHE A 83 -10.17 -2.63 -9.03
CA PHE A 83 -10.96 -1.42 -8.91
C PHE A 83 -10.27 -0.23 -9.60
N ASP A 84 -8.97 -0.05 -9.37
CA ASP A 84 -8.20 0.99 -10.05
C ASP A 84 -8.16 0.79 -11.57
N GLN A 85 -8.10 -0.44 -12.04
CA GLN A 85 -8.10 -0.76 -13.47
C GLN A 85 -9.34 -0.25 -14.21
N VAL A 86 -10.51 -0.28 -13.56
CA VAL A 86 -11.75 0.25 -14.15
C VAL A 86 -11.59 1.74 -14.50
N ARG A 87 -10.81 2.45 -13.72
CA ARG A 87 -10.58 3.89 -13.81
C ARG A 87 -9.38 4.24 -14.68
N ALA A 88 -8.24 3.62 -14.40
CA ALA A 88 -6.96 3.95 -15.02
C ALA A 88 -6.78 3.33 -16.42
N ARG A 89 -7.48 2.21 -16.70
CA ARG A 89 -7.40 1.47 -17.97
C ARG A 89 -5.94 1.18 -18.38
N ASN A 90 -5.14 0.76 -17.40
CA ASN A 90 -3.74 0.44 -17.64
C ASN A 90 -3.58 -0.64 -18.71
N PRO A 91 -2.50 -0.61 -19.52
CA PRO A 91 -2.19 -1.69 -20.45
C PRO A 91 -1.95 -3.01 -19.68
N LEU A 92 -2.27 -4.13 -20.33
CA LEU A 92 -2.24 -5.47 -19.71
C LEU A 92 -0.90 -5.81 -19.00
N PRO A 93 0.29 -5.49 -19.54
CA PRO A 93 1.54 -5.75 -18.82
C PRO A 93 1.62 -5.04 -17.46
N ARG A 94 1.24 -3.77 -17.42
CA ARG A 94 1.22 -2.98 -16.17
C ARG A 94 0.17 -3.47 -15.18
N LEU A 95 -1.00 -3.91 -15.68
CA LEU A 95 -2.02 -4.53 -14.84
C LEU A 95 -1.49 -5.80 -14.17
N ILE A 96 -0.82 -6.68 -14.93
CA ILE A 96 -0.26 -7.92 -14.41
C ILE A 96 0.84 -7.62 -13.37
N ALA A 97 1.72 -6.67 -13.64
CA ALA A 97 2.75 -6.25 -12.69
C ALA A 97 2.16 -5.74 -11.37
N ASN A 98 1.13 -4.88 -11.46
CA ASN A 98 0.43 -4.37 -10.28
C ASN A 98 -0.29 -5.48 -9.53
N LEU A 99 -0.99 -6.39 -10.21
CA LEU A 99 -1.64 -7.54 -9.58
C LEU A 99 -0.62 -8.45 -8.88
N ALA A 100 0.51 -8.72 -9.53
CA ALA A 100 1.57 -9.51 -8.93
C ALA A 100 2.14 -8.84 -7.67
N ALA A 101 2.42 -7.54 -7.71
CA ALA A 101 2.94 -6.81 -6.57
C ALA A 101 1.93 -6.76 -5.42
N PHE A 102 0.68 -6.35 -5.71
CA PHE A 102 -0.38 -6.17 -4.71
C PHE A 102 -0.97 -7.48 -4.18
N ALA A 103 -0.70 -8.61 -4.84
CA ALA A 103 -0.94 -9.93 -4.28
C ALA A 103 0.23 -10.39 -3.39
N THR A 104 1.47 -10.10 -3.79
CA THR A 104 2.67 -10.67 -3.15
C THR A 104 3.04 -9.96 -1.86
N PHE A 105 3.10 -8.62 -1.83
CA PHE A 105 3.60 -7.93 -0.64
C PHE A 105 2.66 -8.08 0.58
N PRO A 106 1.31 -8.05 0.47
CA PRO A 106 0.46 -8.30 1.63
C PRO A 106 0.47 -9.77 2.04
N LEU A 107 0.59 -10.71 1.08
CA LEU A 107 0.79 -12.13 1.38
C LEU A 107 2.04 -12.33 2.23
N VAL A 108 3.19 -11.82 1.77
CA VAL A 108 4.46 -11.92 2.49
C VAL A 108 4.37 -11.26 3.86
N GLY A 109 3.72 -10.09 3.96
CA GLY A 109 3.50 -9.42 5.23
C GLY A 109 2.70 -10.25 6.23
N GLY A 110 1.58 -10.83 5.78
CA GLY A 110 0.76 -11.72 6.61
C GLY A 110 1.52 -12.96 7.05
N LEU A 111 2.23 -13.64 6.13
CA LEU A 111 3.05 -14.81 6.45
C LEU A 111 4.17 -14.51 7.46
N ILE A 112 4.78 -13.34 7.41
CA ILE A 112 5.80 -12.92 8.38
C ILE A 112 5.17 -12.75 9.77
N ILE A 113 4.01 -12.13 9.85
CA ILE A 113 3.30 -11.89 11.11
C ILE A 113 2.84 -13.21 11.72
N ASP A 114 2.24 -14.07 10.91
CA ASP A 114 1.80 -15.41 11.36
C ASP A 114 2.99 -16.27 11.83
N ALA A 115 4.08 -16.28 11.07
CA ALA A 115 5.27 -17.06 11.40
C ALA A 115 6.00 -16.55 12.65
N ALA A 116 5.86 -15.27 13.00
CA ALA A 116 6.44 -14.69 14.20
C ALA A 116 5.73 -15.12 15.48
N ASP A 117 4.47 -15.57 15.40
CA ASP A 117 3.64 -16.05 16.52
C ASP A 117 3.62 -15.08 17.70
N VAL A 118 3.55 -13.78 17.41
CA VAL A 118 3.56 -12.71 18.42
C VAL A 118 2.12 -12.30 18.71
N ALA A 119 1.68 -12.50 19.96
CA ALA A 119 0.34 -12.10 20.39
C ALA A 119 0.11 -10.58 20.13
N PRO A 120 -1.05 -10.19 19.58
CA PRO A 120 -1.36 -8.78 19.27
C PRO A 120 -1.31 -7.82 20.47
N GLU A 121 -1.51 -8.32 21.68
CA GLU A 121 -1.43 -7.56 22.93
C GLU A 121 0.01 -7.39 23.43
N SER A 122 0.96 -8.11 22.85
CA SER A 122 2.37 -8.06 23.21
C SER A 122 3.00 -6.72 22.87
N ALA A 123 3.95 -6.27 23.70
CA ALA A 123 4.75 -5.08 23.40
C ALA A 123 5.65 -5.24 22.16
N ALA A 124 5.90 -6.47 21.71
CA ALA A 124 6.66 -6.74 20.50
C ALA A 124 5.83 -6.60 19.21
N PHE A 125 4.50 -6.70 19.29
CA PHE A 125 3.61 -6.66 18.12
C PHE A 125 3.73 -5.34 17.31
N PRO A 126 3.71 -4.14 17.93
CA PRO A 126 3.90 -2.91 17.18
C PRO A 126 5.21 -2.85 16.41
N LEU A 127 6.30 -3.38 16.99
CA LEU A 127 7.60 -3.42 16.33
C LEU A 127 7.60 -4.41 15.15
N LEU A 128 6.94 -5.55 15.30
CA LEU A 128 6.76 -6.52 14.23
C LEU A 128 5.98 -5.91 13.06
N VAL A 129 4.84 -5.24 13.32
CA VAL A 129 4.04 -4.56 12.29
C VAL A 129 4.84 -3.46 11.61
N PHE A 130 5.57 -2.65 12.37
CA PHE A 130 6.46 -1.62 11.83
C PHE A 130 7.53 -2.18 10.89
N ALA A 131 8.24 -3.22 11.33
CA ALA A 131 9.28 -3.87 10.53
C ALA A 131 8.69 -4.53 9.27
N THR A 132 7.54 -5.19 9.40
CA THR A 132 6.81 -5.80 8.28
C THR A 132 6.38 -4.74 7.26
N PHE A 133 5.88 -3.58 7.73
CA PHE A 133 5.54 -2.46 6.84
C PHE A 133 6.73 -2.04 5.99
N LEU A 134 7.88 -1.77 6.61
CA LEU A 134 9.07 -1.33 5.86
C LEU A 134 9.59 -2.39 4.89
N LEU A 135 9.57 -3.66 5.30
CA LEU A 135 10.00 -4.76 4.44
C LEU A 135 9.08 -4.94 3.24
N THR A 136 7.77 -4.94 3.45
CA THR A 136 6.78 -5.09 2.38
C THR A 136 6.75 -3.86 1.47
N ASN A 137 7.01 -2.65 2.00
CA ASN A 137 7.18 -1.44 1.20
C ASN A 137 8.40 -1.54 0.28
N PHE A 138 9.52 -2.04 0.82
CA PHE A 138 10.71 -2.29 -0.01
C PHE A 138 10.46 -3.37 -1.06
N LEU A 139 9.76 -4.44 -0.72
CA LEU A 139 9.37 -5.48 -1.68
C LEU A 139 8.47 -4.92 -2.79
N ASN A 140 7.48 -4.12 -2.44
CA ASN A 140 6.62 -3.44 -3.40
C ASN A 140 7.44 -2.54 -4.34
N PHE A 141 8.40 -1.76 -3.78
CA PHE A 141 9.32 -0.98 -4.60
C PHE A 141 10.14 -1.85 -5.56
N LEU A 142 10.68 -2.98 -5.10
CA LEU A 142 11.44 -3.88 -5.98
C LEU A 142 10.60 -4.44 -7.12
N MET A 143 9.34 -4.78 -6.89
CA MET A 143 8.45 -5.32 -7.90
C MET A 143 8.02 -4.26 -8.91
N ILE A 144 7.44 -3.14 -8.45
CA ILE A 144 6.94 -2.07 -9.33
C ILE A 144 8.10 -1.29 -9.96
N GLY A 145 9.10 -0.92 -9.16
CA GLY A 145 10.30 -0.22 -9.64
C GLY A 145 11.14 -1.09 -10.58
N GLY A 146 11.22 -2.40 -10.31
CA GLY A 146 11.87 -3.37 -11.18
C GLY A 146 11.20 -3.49 -12.53
N HIS A 147 9.85 -3.58 -12.56
CA HIS A 147 9.07 -3.56 -13.80
C HIS A 147 9.33 -2.28 -14.59
N HIS A 148 9.23 -1.13 -13.95
CA HIS A 148 9.48 0.17 -14.60
C HIS A 148 10.91 0.30 -15.13
N ALA A 149 11.92 -0.11 -14.34
CA ALA A 149 13.32 -0.09 -14.74
C ALA A 149 13.56 -0.97 -15.98
N TYR A 150 12.90 -2.13 -16.05
CA TYR A 150 12.96 -3.01 -17.22
C TYR A 150 12.31 -2.39 -18.45
N GLU A 151 11.11 -1.79 -18.33
CA GLU A 151 10.40 -1.12 -19.44
C GLU A 151 11.20 0.06 -19.99
N THR A 152 11.74 0.90 -19.11
CA THR A 152 12.45 2.13 -19.48
C THR A 152 13.93 1.92 -19.74
N ARG A 153 14.46 0.72 -19.49
CA ARG A 153 15.90 0.38 -19.57
C ARG A 153 16.76 1.28 -18.70
N THR A 154 16.24 1.73 -17.57
CA THR A 154 16.94 2.55 -16.59
C THR A 154 17.44 1.68 -15.43
N PRO A 155 18.58 2.03 -14.79
CA PRO A 155 19.05 1.31 -13.60
C PRO A 155 18.04 1.41 -12.45
N LEU A 156 17.73 0.29 -11.78
CA LEU A 156 16.86 0.29 -10.59
C LEU A 156 17.41 1.21 -9.48
N ALA A 157 18.74 1.34 -9.39
CA ALA A 157 19.39 2.23 -8.43
C ALA A 157 19.00 3.71 -8.60
N ASP A 158 18.71 4.15 -9.83
CA ASP A 158 18.25 5.52 -10.08
C ASP A 158 16.84 5.72 -9.55
N GLY A 159 15.94 4.75 -9.76
CA GLY A 159 14.61 4.73 -9.15
C GLY A 159 14.68 4.74 -7.64
N PHE A 160 15.56 3.91 -7.04
CA PHE A 160 15.76 3.88 -5.61
C PHE A 160 16.16 5.25 -5.05
N ARG A 161 17.16 5.91 -5.63
CA ARG A 161 17.65 7.22 -5.16
C ARG A 161 16.67 8.36 -5.40
N ARG A 162 15.99 8.35 -6.55
CA ARG A 162 15.13 9.49 -6.96
C ARG A 162 13.70 9.39 -6.45
N ILE A 163 13.24 8.17 -6.16
CA ILE A 163 11.85 7.90 -5.82
C ILE A 163 11.74 7.34 -4.40
N PHE A 164 12.38 6.19 -4.12
CA PHE A 164 12.21 5.50 -2.85
C PHE A 164 12.81 6.28 -1.67
N VAL A 165 14.04 6.77 -1.80
CA VAL A 165 14.72 7.50 -0.71
C VAL A 165 13.98 8.79 -0.31
N PRO A 166 13.50 9.64 -1.24
CA PRO A 166 12.77 10.86 -0.87
C PRO A 166 11.42 10.61 -0.17
N VAL A 167 10.74 9.49 -0.47
CA VAL A 167 9.46 9.16 0.18
C VAL A 167 9.64 8.38 1.48
N LEU A 168 10.84 7.85 1.76
CA LEU A 168 11.12 7.04 2.94
C LEU A 168 10.70 7.70 4.27
N PRO A 169 10.89 9.01 4.52
CA PRO A 169 10.41 9.63 5.76
C PRO A 169 8.89 9.53 5.95
N SER A 170 8.11 9.69 4.87
CA SER A 170 6.65 9.52 4.90
C SER A 170 6.25 8.07 5.11
N GLU A 171 7.01 7.12 4.54
CA GLU A 171 6.77 5.69 4.73
C GLU A 171 7.07 5.23 6.17
N VAL A 172 8.12 5.78 6.77
CA VAL A 172 8.41 5.53 8.20
C VAL A 172 7.28 6.05 9.09
N LEU A 173 6.75 7.24 8.79
CA LEU A 173 5.60 7.78 9.52
C LEU A 173 4.36 6.91 9.33
N SER A 174 4.10 6.44 8.11
CA SER A 174 3.01 5.52 7.79
C SER A 174 3.17 4.18 8.49
N ALA A 175 4.41 3.67 8.61
CA ALA A 175 4.73 2.45 9.35
C ALA A 175 4.43 2.60 10.86
N VAL A 176 4.81 3.74 11.45
CA VAL A 176 4.46 4.05 12.86
C VAL A 176 2.94 4.10 13.03
N LEU A 177 2.25 4.79 12.13
CA LEU A 177 0.80 4.90 12.18
C LEU A 177 0.12 3.53 12.04
N CYS A 178 0.58 2.69 11.10
CA CYS A 178 0.10 1.33 10.92
C CYS A 178 0.27 0.49 12.20
N ALA A 179 1.45 0.54 12.82
CA ALA A 179 1.75 -0.17 14.06
C ALA A 179 0.86 0.31 15.22
N LEU A 180 0.62 1.62 15.34
CA LEU A 180 -0.27 2.19 16.34
C LEU A 180 -1.72 1.75 16.14
N VAL A 181 -2.22 1.80 14.88
CA VAL A 181 -3.59 1.37 14.54
C VAL A 181 -3.79 -0.09 14.85
N ALA A 182 -2.87 -0.96 14.42
CA ALA A 182 -2.94 -2.40 14.68
C ALA A 182 -2.97 -2.71 16.18
N THR A 183 -2.08 -2.06 16.95
CA THR A 183 -2.02 -2.23 18.42
C THR A 183 -3.27 -1.72 19.11
N PHE A 184 -3.82 -0.59 18.67
CA PHE A 184 -5.03 -0.02 19.24
C PHE A 184 -6.25 -0.89 18.97
N TYR A 185 -6.33 -1.46 17.75
CA TYR A 185 -7.37 -2.42 17.40
C TYR A 185 -7.32 -3.66 18.30
N ALA A 186 -6.16 -4.24 18.52
CA ALA A 186 -6.00 -5.41 19.39
C ALA A 186 -6.55 -5.18 20.83
N ARG A 187 -6.53 -3.92 21.29
CA ARG A 187 -6.98 -3.55 22.65
C ARG A 187 -8.45 -3.13 22.75
N THR A 188 -9.01 -2.56 21.69
CA THR A 188 -10.32 -1.86 21.75
C THR A 188 -11.34 -2.36 20.73
N GLY A 189 -10.91 -3.25 19.80
CA GLY A 189 -11.79 -3.84 18.80
C GLY A 189 -12.21 -2.89 17.67
N VAL A 190 -13.20 -3.31 16.88
CA VAL A 190 -13.59 -2.68 15.59
C VAL A 190 -14.00 -1.20 15.71
N ALA A 191 -14.60 -0.79 16.84
CA ALA A 191 -15.05 0.59 17.00
C ALA A 191 -13.90 1.63 16.93
N ALA A 192 -12.68 1.23 17.35
CA ALA A 192 -11.50 2.08 17.27
C ALA A 192 -11.00 2.25 15.84
N ILE A 193 -11.13 1.24 14.99
CA ILE A 193 -10.73 1.33 13.57
C ILE A 193 -11.59 2.35 12.84
N ALA A 194 -12.90 2.41 13.10
CA ALA A 194 -13.76 3.38 12.46
C ALA A 194 -13.31 4.83 12.76
N LEU A 195 -12.91 5.12 14.00
CA LEU A 195 -12.36 6.42 14.37
C LEU A 195 -11.01 6.68 13.70
N MET A 196 -10.12 5.68 13.68
CA MET A 196 -8.80 5.81 13.05
C MET A 196 -8.89 5.90 11.54
N LEU A 197 -9.86 5.21 10.91
CA LEU A 197 -10.20 5.38 9.51
C LEU A 197 -10.57 6.83 9.18
N PHE A 198 -11.41 7.44 10.00
CA PHE A 198 -11.77 8.85 9.84
C PHE A 198 -10.53 9.75 9.91
N VAL A 199 -9.65 9.50 10.89
CA VAL A 199 -8.39 10.25 11.05
C VAL A 199 -7.47 10.05 9.82
N LEU A 200 -7.32 8.81 9.35
CA LEU A 200 -6.51 8.48 8.19
C LEU A 200 -7.02 9.12 6.89
N LEU A 201 -8.32 9.03 6.63
CA LEU A 201 -8.95 9.64 5.46
C LEU A 201 -8.84 11.16 5.52
N THR A 202 -9.03 11.75 6.70
CA THR A 202 -8.86 13.19 6.91
C THR A 202 -7.41 13.62 6.67
N PHE A 203 -6.44 12.87 7.19
CA PHE A 203 -5.02 13.14 6.97
C PHE A 203 -4.65 13.04 5.49
N GLN A 204 -5.11 12.00 4.78
CA GLN A 204 -4.88 11.86 3.35
C GLN A 204 -5.55 12.96 2.53
N TYR A 205 -6.76 13.35 2.90
CA TYR A 205 -7.44 14.47 2.26
C TYR A 205 -6.64 15.77 2.43
N LEU A 206 -6.18 16.07 3.66
CA LEU A 206 -5.36 17.26 3.96
C LEU A 206 -4.02 17.22 3.22
N LEU A 207 -3.36 16.06 3.16
CA LEU A 207 -2.11 15.89 2.43
C LEU A 207 -2.29 16.13 0.94
N ARG A 208 -3.38 15.60 0.37
CA ARG A 208 -3.75 15.85 -1.02
C ARG A 208 -3.96 17.34 -1.30
N GLU A 209 -4.74 18.03 -0.47
CA GLU A 209 -4.98 19.47 -0.62
C GLU A 209 -3.69 20.29 -0.52
N LEU A 210 -2.80 19.93 0.41
CA LEU A 210 -1.50 20.56 0.56
C LEU A 210 -0.63 20.38 -0.70
N LEU A 211 -0.57 19.16 -1.25
CA LEU A 211 0.22 18.89 -2.47
C LEU A 211 -0.37 19.63 -3.68
N LEU A 212 -1.68 19.62 -3.85
CA LEU A 212 -2.36 20.35 -4.92
C LEU A 212 -2.20 21.87 -4.79
N SER A 213 -2.20 22.41 -3.56
CA SER A 213 -1.99 23.83 -3.33
C SER A 213 -0.55 24.26 -3.68
N ARG A 214 0.44 23.45 -3.35
CA ARG A 214 1.84 23.68 -3.74
C ARG A 214 2.02 23.65 -5.26
N GLU A 215 1.46 22.64 -5.93
CA GLU A 215 1.53 22.53 -7.38
C GLU A 215 0.87 23.71 -8.10
N ARG A 216 -0.27 24.20 -7.57
CA ARG A 216 -0.91 25.42 -8.07
C ARG A 216 -0.05 26.67 -7.85
N ALA A 217 0.58 26.80 -6.68
CA ALA A 217 1.46 27.92 -6.37
C ALA A 217 2.71 27.94 -7.28
N GLU A 218 3.32 26.78 -7.52
CA GLU A 218 4.45 26.63 -8.45
C GLU A 218 4.06 27.01 -9.89
N ARG A 219 2.91 26.55 -10.38
CA ARG A 219 2.39 26.94 -11.71
C ARG A 219 2.08 28.41 -11.82
N LEU A 220 1.56 29.06 -10.78
CA LEU A 220 1.34 30.50 -10.77
C LEU A 220 2.65 31.28 -10.80
N ALA A 221 3.65 30.85 -10.04
CA ALA A 221 4.98 31.46 -10.05
C ALA A 221 5.70 31.32 -11.41
N GLU A 222 5.44 30.23 -12.16
CA GLU A 222 5.96 30.06 -13.53
C GLU A 222 5.26 30.95 -14.56
N LEU A 223 4.00 31.35 -14.31
CA LEU A 223 3.22 32.22 -15.20
C LEU A 223 3.47 33.72 -14.98
N GLU A 224 4.14 34.10 -13.89
CA GLU A 224 4.56 35.48 -13.58
C GLU A 224 6.05 35.80 -13.89
N PRO A 225 6.69 35.36 -14.98
CA PRO A 225 8.03 35.84 -15.36
C PRO A 225 7.88 37.04 -16.26
N GLY A 226 7.77 38.26 -15.72
CA GLY A 226 7.92 39.40 -16.60
C GLY A 226 7.35 40.77 -16.27
N GLU A 227 6.93 41.08 -15.05
CA GLU A 227 6.55 42.46 -14.69
C GLU A 227 7.56 43.16 -13.77
N ALA A 228 8.83 42.77 -13.83
CA ALA A 228 9.91 43.50 -13.17
C ALA A 228 10.93 43.98 -14.22
N CYS A 229 10.57 45.03 -15.00
CA CYS A 229 11.47 45.91 -15.70
C CYS A 229 11.07 47.35 -15.41
#